data_66d841dcaee53a659cf89d03fb1aa114
#
_entry.id   66d841dcaee53a659cf89d03fb1aa114
#
_cell.length_a   1.000
_cell.length_b   1.000
_cell.length_c   1.000
_cell.angle_alpha   90.00
_cell.angle_beta   90.00
_cell.angle_gamma   90.00
#
_symmetry.space_group_name_H-M   'P 1'
#
loop_
_entity.id
_entity.type
_entity.pdbx_description
1 polymer ?
#
loop_
_entity_poly.entity_id
_entity_poly.type
_entity_poly.pdbx_seq_one_letter_code
_entity_poly.pdbx_strand_id
1 'polypeptide(L)'
;DECNGRIGVTPEFPDGIYYYMVTDEFPFFTRCLKGEFATGGGGGDIMDCDEVPPGAPCCGDGICGGPETEDNCPEDCASGNTGPSLINFSIYGDTVNTSQESVNIGFILTAEDNDDYLSSYTLRLIINGGPPNGGEMLESSGLFEENVTYSSIASSIEIPMGSTEGNWNIRIILEDDFGAITNLGPNDLENQNFQNYIHVNNTILGLNNENVPIQYLLHQNY
;
A
#
# COMPACT_ATOMS: atom_id res chain seq x y z
N ASP A 1 0.56 -20.21 -42.77
CA ASP A 1 0.45 -18.84 -43.24
C ASP A 1 1.43 -17.90 -42.48
N GLU A 2 1.37 -16.61 -42.75
CA GLU A 2 2.24 -15.57 -42.14
C GLU A 2 2.13 -15.44 -40.62
N CYS A 3 1.04 -15.93 -40.00
CA CYS A 3 0.82 -15.94 -38.57
C CYS A 3 1.23 -17.26 -37.88
N ASN A 4 1.88 -18.14 -38.57
CA ASN A 4 2.22 -19.52 -38.12
C ASN A 4 0.97 -20.37 -37.81
N GLY A 5 -0.13 -20.11 -38.53
CA GLY A 5 -1.38 -20.80 -38.38
C GLY A 5 -1.70 -21.67 -39.58
N ARG A 6 -2.47 -22.72 -39.37
CA ARG A 6 -3.00 -23.60 -40.42
C ARG A 6 -4.36 -24.19 -40.06
N ILE A 7 -5.10 -24.61 -41.06
CA ILE A 7 -6.32 -25.40 -40.87
C ILE A 7 -5.92 -26.88 -40.88
N GLY A 8 -6.42 -27.64 -39.94
CA GLY A 8 -6.20 -29.08 -39.86
C GLY A 8 -7.11 -29.75 -38.83
N VAL A 9 -7.17 -31.07 -38.92
CA VAL A 9 -7.94 -31.92 -38.00
C VAL A 9 -7.12 -32.17 -36.75
N THR A 10 -7.72 -32.00 -35.56
CA THR A 10 -7.16 -32.41 -34.26
C THR A 10 -8.09 -33.43 -33.60
N PRO A 11 -7.62 -34.17 -32.56
CA PRO A 11 -8.47 -35.11 -31.84
C PRO A 11 -9.75 -34.45 -31.26
N GLU A 12 -9.66 -33.19 -30.86
CA GLU A 12 -10.77 -32.42 -30.29
C GLU A 12 -11.71 -31.83 -31.37
N PHE A 13 -11.18 -31.62 -32.60
CA PHE A 13 -11.90 -31.00 -33.72
C PHE A 13 -11.76 -31.86 -34.99
N PRO A 14 -12.55 -32.95 -35.08
CA PRO A 14 -12.47 -33.88 -36.20
C PRO A 14 -12.90 -33.29 -37.56
N ASP A 15 -13.67 -32.22 -37.55
CA ASP A 15 -14.09 -31.50 -38.76
C ASP A 15 -13.08 -30.46 -39.23
N GLY A 16 -12.01 -30.26 -38.45
CA GLY A 16 -10.94 -29.33 -38.72
C GLY A 16 -11.16 -27.97 -38.04
N ILE A 17 -10.08 -27.39 -37.60
CA ILE A 17 -10.04 -26.06 -36.98
C ILE A 17 -8.78 -25.33 -37.44
N TYR A 18 -8.83 -23.97 -37.41
CA TYR A 18 -7.63 -23.18 -37.56
C TYR A 18 -6.89 -23.12 -36.20
N TYR A 19 -5.60 -23.46 -36.22
CA TYR A 19 -4.76 -23.43 -35.03
C TYR A 19 -3.37 -22.91 -35.34
N TYR A 20 -2.70 -22.37 -34.30
CA TYR A 20 -1.34 -21.88 -34.38
C TYR A 20 -0.36 -22.97 -33.98
N MET A 21 0.85 -22.93 -34.58
CA MET A 21 1.90 -23.89 -34.28
C MET A 21 3.11 -23.19 -33.68
N VAL A 22 3.74 -23.85 -32.72
CA VAL A 22 5.10 -23.58 -32.29
C VAL A 22 6.03 -24.39 -33.23
N THR A 23 7.05 -23.74 -33.77
CA THR A 23 8.01 -24.34 -34.70
C THR A 23 9.43 -24.27 -34.18
N ASP A 24 10.31 -25.18 -34.55
CA ASP A 24 11.72 -25.18 -34.17
C ASP A 24 12.54 -24.12 -34.94
N GLU A 25 11.96 -23.54 -36.01
CA GLU A 25 12.56 -22.49 -36.81
C GLU A 25 11.85 -21.16 -36.62
N PHE A 26 12.56 -20.04 -36.84
CA PHE A 26 11.97 -18.71 -36.79
C PHE A 26 10.89 -18.51 -37.86
N PRO A 27 9.72 -17.92 -37.48
CA PRO A 27 9.32 -17.43 -36.14
C PRO A 27 8.83 -18.60 -35.27
N PHE A 28 9.40 -18.73 -34.08
CA PHE A 28 9.09 -19.82 -33.13
C PHE A 28 7.65 -19.82 -32.62
N PHE A 29 7.04 -18.62 -32.60
CA PHE A 29 5.67 -18.35 -32.10
C PHE A 29 4.85 -17.66 -33.16
N THR A 30 3.53 -17.63 -32.96
CA THR A 30 2.64 -16.81 -33.77
C THR A 30 3.03 -15.31 -33.69
N ARG A 31 3.08 -14.65 -34.85
CA ARG A 31 3.41 -13.21 -34.98
C ARG A 31 2.17 -12.33 -35.09
N CYS A 32 1.03 -12.93 -35.37
CA CYS A 32 -0.25 -12.27 -35.47
C CYS A 32 -1.36 -13.29 -35.17
N LEU A 33 -2.51 -12.79 -34.78
CA LEU A 33 -3.71 -13.59 -34.57
C LEU A 33 -4.64 -13.38 -35.78
N LYS A 34 -5.22 -14.46 -36.29
CA LYS A 34 -6.32 -14.42 -37.26
C LYS A 34 -7.62 -14.73 -36.55
N GLY A 35 -8.57 -13.88 -36.70
CA GLY A 35 -9.88 -13.94 -36.09
C GLY A 35 -10.44 -12.54 -35.94
N GLU A 36 -11.72 -12.44 -35.83
CA GLU A 36 -12.35 -11.23 -35.33
C GLU A 36 -12.23 -11.32 -33.80
N PHE A 37 -11.73 -10.25 -33.16
CA PHE A 37 -11.92 -10.12 -31.73
C PHE A 37 -13.42 -10.16 -31.51
N ALA A 38 -13.91 -11.00 -30.60
CA ALA A 38 -15.27 -10.87 -30.13
C ALA A 38 -15.49 -9.37 -29.85
N THR A 39 -16.54 -8.82 -30.43
CA THR A 39 -16.89 -7.41 -30.28
C THR A 39 -17.02 -7.12 -28.79
N GLY A 40 -15.99 -6.50 -28.21
CA GLY A 40 -15.74 -6.41 -26.78
C GLY A 40 -14.28 -6.49 -26.42
N GLY A 41 -13.37 -6.63 -27.39
CA GLY A 41 -11.91 -6.75 -27.16
C GLY A 41 -11.25 -5.43 -26.79
N GLY A 42 -11.50 -5.01 -25.62
CA GLY A 42 -11.07 -3.82 -24.90
C GLY A 42 -12.01 -3.52 -23.74
N GLY A 43 -13.08 -4.26 -23.64
CA GLY A 43 -14.08 -4.37 -22.61
C GLY A 43 -14.95 -5.55 -22.99
N GLY A 44 -14.54 -6.79 -22.73
CA GLY A 44 -15.42 -7.95 -22.83
C GLY A 44 -16.59 -7.73 -21.85
N ASP A 45 -17.79 -8.18 -22.24
CA ASP A 45 -18.85 -8.33 -21.25
C ASP A 45 -18.24 -9.16 -20.10
N ILE A 46 -18.07 -8.55 -18.95
CA ILE A 46 -17.59 -9.24 -17.75
C ILE A 46 -18.70 -10.21 -17.37
N MET A 47 -18.35 -11.47 -17.24
CA MET A 47 -19.31 -12.50 -16.85
C MET A 47 -19.67 -12.31 -15.40
N ASP A 48 -20.92 -12.60 -15.07
CA ASP A 48 -21.39 -12.73 -13.68
C ASP A 48 -20.53 -13.77 -12.95
N CYS A 49 -20.25 -13.55 -11.68
CA CYS A 49 -19.41 -14.42 -10.86
C CYS A 49 -19.91 -15.87 -10.79
N ASP A 50 -21.19 -16.10 -11.03
CA ASP A 50 -21.78 -17.45 -11.09
C ASP A 50 -21.38 -18.24 -12.36
N GLU A 51 -20.84 -17.58 -13.39
CA GLU A 51 -20.52 -18.17 -14.70
C GLU A 51 -19.01 -18.38 -14.94
N VAL A 52 -18.14 -17.88 -14.06
CA VAL A 52 -16.68 -17.97 -14.21
C VAL A 52 -16.03 -18.93 -13.20
N PRO A 53 -14.85 -19.47 -13.51
CA PRO A 53 -14.09 -20.28 -12.56
C PRO A 53 -13.69 -19.48 -11.30
N PRO A 54 -13.64 -20.10 -10.11
CA PRO A 54 -13.23 -19.45 -8.88
C PRO A 54 -11.87 -18.71 -9.02
N GLY A 55 -11.86 -17.41 -8.69
CA GLY A 55 -10.67 -16.56 -8.76
C GLY A 55 -10.42 -15.89 -10.11
N ALA A 56 -11.33 -16.01 -11.09
CA ALA A 56 -11.31 -15.18 -12.28
C ALA A 56 -12.03 -13.85 -12.00
N PRO A 57 -11.56 -12.72 -12.57
CA PRO A 57 -12.26 -11.45 -12.45
C PRO A 57 -13.68 -11.54 -13.00
N CYS A 58 -14.65 -11.08 -12.22
CA CYS A 58 -16.06 -11.14 -12.60
C CYS A 58 -16.84 -10.00 -11.94
N CYS A 59 -17.83 -9.48 -12.63
CA CYS A 59 -18.69 -8.43 -12.10
C CYS A 59 -19.55 -8.96 -10.93
N GLY A 60 -19.52 -8.26 -9.80
CA GLY A 60 -20.20 -8.62 -8.57
C GLY A 60 -19.33 -9.33 -7.54
N ASP A 61 -17.98 -9.34 -7.73
CA ASP A 61 -17.06 -9.86 -6.72
C ASP A 61 -16.62 -8.79 -5.70
N GLY A 62 -17.02 -7.53 -5.92
CA GLY A 62 -16.69 -6.40 -5.07
C GLY A 62 -15.32 -5.80 -5.33
N ILE A 63 -14.62 -6.19 -6.40
CA ILE A 63 -13.28 -5.72 -6.73
C ILE A 63 -13.23 -5.22 -8.16
N CYS A 64 -13.15 -3.90 -8.36
CA CYS A 64 -12.91 -3.33 -9.69
C CYS A 64 -11.48 -3.68 -10.16
N GLY A 65 -11.34 -4.73 -10.95
CA GLY A 65 -10.02 -5.23 -11.34
C GLY A 65 -9.97 -5.84 -12.74
N GLY A 66 -8.73 -6.06 -13.24
CA GLY A 66 -8.51 -6.71 -14.53
C GLY A 66 -9.11 -5.93 -15.72
N PRO A 67 -10.08 -6.53 -16.47
CA PRO A 67 -10.73 -5.89 -17.60
C PRO A 67 -12.00 -5.11 -17.23
N GLU A 68 -12.34 -5.02 -15.95
CA GLU A 68 -13.53 -4.32 -15.46
C GLU A 68 -13.40 -2.81 -15.58
N THR A 69 -14.51 -2.18 -15.89
CA THR A 69 -14.63 -0.72 -16.00
C THR A 69 -16.02 -0.31 -15.53
N GLU A 70 -16.21 0.95 -15.18
CA GLU A 70 -17.51 1.52 -14.86
C GLU A 70 -18.59 1.23 -15.91
N ASP A 71 -18.20 1.14 -17.19
CA ASP A 71 -19.13 0.91 -18.31
C ASP A 71 -19.63 -0.56 -18.39
N ASN A 72 -18.79 -1.52 -17.97
CA ASN A 72 -19.08 -2.95 -18.12
C ASN A 72 -19.34 -3.68 -16.79
N CYS A 73 -18.92 -3.10 -15.68
CA CYS A 73 -19.22 -3.58 -14.32
C CYS A 73 -19.44 -2.39 -13.37
N PRO A 74 -20.57 -1.69 -13.47
CA PRO A 74 -20.87 -0.59 -12.58
C PRO A 74 -21.07 -1.00 -11.11
N GLU A 75 -21.30 -2.27 -10.83
CA GLU A 75 -21.45 -2.78 -9.47
C GLU A 75 -20.14 -2.78 -8.71
N ASP A 76 -19.03 -3.09 -9.38
CA ASP A 76 -17.70 -3.15 -8.79
C ASP A 76 -16.86 -1.90 -9.13
N CYS A 77 -17.17 -1.25 -10.26
CA CYS A 77 -16.42 -0.10 -10.77
C CYS A 77 -17.23 1.20 -10.81
N ALA A 78 -18.31 1.31 -10.05
CA ALA A 78 -19.05 2.57 -10.00
C ALA A 78 -18.08 3.70 -9.64
N SER A 79 -18.03 4.73 -10.46
CA SER A 79 -17.23 5.94 -10.23
C SER A 79 -17.81 6.73 -9.05
N GLY A 80 -17.71 6.17 -7.91
CA GLY A 80 -18.22 6.67 -6.65
C GLY A 80 -17.45 6.11 -5.47
N ASN A 81 -16.73 4.98 -5.61
CA ASN A 81 -15.89 4.51 -4.53
C ASN A 81 -14.67 5.42 -4.39
N THR A 82 -14.68 6.22 -3.35
CA THR A 82 -13.59 7.11 -2.96
C THR A 82 -12.98 6.56 -1.68
N GLY A 83 -11.66 6.40 -1.65
CA GLY A 83 -11.01 5.91 -0.44
C GLY A 83 -11.34 6.76 0.80
N PRO A 84 -11.24 6.17 1.99
CA PRO A 84 -11.66 6.78 3.24
C PRO A 84 -11.08 8.16 3.51
N SER A 85 -11.83 9.01 4.16
CA SER A 85 -11.40 10.34 4.58
C SER A 85 -10.80 10.33 5.97
N LEU A 86 -9.69 11.03 6.20
CA LEU A 86 -9.13 11.26 7.52
C LEU A 86 -9.89 12.41 8.20
N ILE A 87 -10.64 12.10 9.26
CA ILE A 87 -11.45 13.07 10.00
C ILE A 87 -10.69 13.72 11.14
N ASN A 88 -9.85 12.90 11.81
CA ASN A 88 -9.01 13.42 12.89
C ASN A 88 -7.73 12.59 13.01
N PHE A 89 -6.65 13.27 13.33
CA PHE A 89 -5.38 12.64 13.65
C PHE A 89 -4.68 13.39 14.75
N SER A 90 -4.22 12.67 15.75
CA SER A 90 -3.32 13.18 16.78
C SER A 90 -2.29 12.14 17.16
N ILE A 91 -1.04 12.57 17.29
CA ILE A 91 0.06 11.74 17.77
C ILE A 91 0.67 12.41 19.01
N TYR A 92 0.97 11.61 20.04
CA TYR A 92 1.37 12.16 21.33
C TYR A 92 2.86 12.43 21.37
N GLY A 93 3.21 13.71 21.28
CA GLY A 93 4.57 14.21 21.29
C GLY A 93 5.04 14.65 19.91
N ASP A 94 5.69 15.78 19.88
CA ASP A 94 6.33 16.38 18.70
C ASP A 94 7.84 16.07 18.67
N THR A 95 8.40 15.71 19.81
CA THR A 95 9.83 15.41 19.99
C THR A 95 10.01 14.21 20.92
N VAL A 96 10.88 13.29 20.54
CA VAL A 96 11.25 12.10 21.32
C VAL A 96 12.76 11.96 21.41
N ASN A 97 13.22 11.36 22.50
CA ASN A 97 14.63 11.06 22.72
C ASN A 97 14.84 9.55 22.80
N THR A 98 15.57 9.00 21.82
CA THR A 98 15.86 7.57 21.72
C THR A 98 17.31 7.23 22.08
N SER A 99 18.04 8.12 22.78
CA SER A 99 19.45 7.91 23.10
C SER A 99 19.72 6.75 24.08
N GLN A 100 18.72 6.36 24.88
CA GLN A 100 18.89 5.36 25.94
C GLN A 100 17.92 4.17 25.87
N GLU A 101 16.76 4.35 25.23
CA GLU A 101 15.72 3.33 25.11
C GLU A 101 14.85 3.56 23.89
N SER A 102 14.14 2.54 23.46
CA SER A 102 13.05 2.65 22.48
C SER A 102 11.88 3.43 23.07
N VAL A 103 11.19 4.22 22.27
CA VAL A 103 10.05 5.02 22.70
C VAL A 103 8.80 4.63 21.94
N ASN A 104 7.73 4.26 22.66
CA ASN A 104 6.41 4.05 22.08
C ASN A 104 5.62 5.35 22.07
N ILE A 105 5.20 5.80 20.90
CA ILE A 105 4.38 6.99 20.71
C ILE A 105 2.95 6.57 20.41
N GLY A 106 2.02 6.94 21.27
CA GLY A 106 0.60 6.73 21.04
C GLY A 106 0.05 7.69 19.98
N PHE A 107 -0.92 7.22 19.21
CA PHE A 107 -1.70 8.05 18.29
C PHE A 107 -3.18 7.69 18.31
N ILE A 108 -4.01 8.65 17.92
CA ILE A 108 -5.42 8.47 17.64
C ILE A 108 -5.65 8.86 16.18
N LEU A 109 -6.36 8.00 15.45
CA LEU A 109 -6.76 8.20 14.08
C LEU A 109 -8.26 7.96 13.99
N THR A 110 -8.98 8.91 13.36
CA THR A 110 -10.40 8.78 13.07
C THR A 110 -10.61 8.89 11.57
N ALA A 111 -11.25 7.91 10.98
CA ALA A 111 -11.56 7.85 9.57
C ALA A 111 -13.06 7.69 9.33
N GLU A 112 -13.51 8.13 8.16
CA GLU A 112 -14.88 7.99 7.68
C GLU A 112 -14.85 7.62 6.20
N ASP A 113 -15.71 6.69 5.85
CA ASP A 113 -16.04 6.35 4.47
C ASP A 113 -17.53 6.57 4.24
N ASN A 114 -17.90 7.30 3.18
CA ASN A 114 -19.31 7.66 2.92
C ASN A 114 -19.99 6.70 1.97
N ASP A 115 -19.23 5.91 1.26
CA ASP A 115 -19.68 5.01 0.20
C ASP A 115 -19.50 3.54 0.60
N ASP A 116 -18.49 3.23 1.45
CA ASP A 116 -18.13 1.86 1.79
C ASP A 116 -17.70 1.69 3.25
N TYR A 117 -17.25 0.50 3.61
CA TYR A 117 -16.76 0.21 4.96
C TYR A 117 -15.25 0.40 5.06
N LEU A 118 -14.82 0.89 6.21
CA LEU A 118 -13.41 1.00 6.54
C LEU A 118 -12.77 -0.39 6.67
N SER A 119 -11.64 -0.64 6.03
CA SER A 119 -10.90 -1.91 6.08
C SER A 119 -9.65 -1.79 6.93
N SER A 120 -8.67 -1.01 6.50
CA SER A 120 -7.37 -0.95 7.15
C SER A 120 -6.79 0.45 7.26
N TYR A 121 -5.85 0.59 8.20
CA TYR A 121 -5.02 1.79 8.31
C TYR A 121 -3.54 1.42 8.41
N THR A 122 -2.68 2.31 7.93
CA THR A 122 -1.23 2.25 8.11
C THR A 122 -0.69 3.64 8.43
N LEU A 123 0.01 3.77 9.55
CA LEU A 123 0.82 4.92 9.91
C LEU A 123 2.28 4.64 9.62
N ARG A 124 2.95 5.51 8.88
CA ARG A 124 4.39 5.44 8.61
C ARG A 124 5.12 6.66 9.13
N LEU A 125 6.27 6.44 9.73
CA LEU A 125 7.26 7.47 10.01
C LEU A 125 8.44 7.26 9.06
N ILE A 126 8.82 8.29 8.30
CA ILE A 126 9.79 8.18 7.22
C ILE A 126 10.83 9.30 7.34
N ILE A 127 12.11 8.93 7.36
CA ILE A 127 13.22 9.88 7.32
C ILE A 127 14.10 9.63 6.09
N ASN A 128 14.68 10.70 5.52
CA ASN A 128 15.59 10.66 4.37
C ASN A 128 15.00 9.93 3.14
N GLY A 129 13.67 10.04 2.93
CA GLY A 129 12.98 9.43 1.80
C GLY A 129 12.68 7.94 1.93
N GLY A 130 13.04 7.32 3.06
CA GLY A 130 12.79 5.89 3.31
C GLY A 130 13.57 4.95 2.40
N PRO A 131 13.38 3.62 2.56
CA PRO A 131 13.90 2.62 1.62
C PRO A 131 13.20 2.76 0.24
N PRO A 132 13.90 2.53 -0.89
CA PRO A 132 15.31 2.13 -1.03
C PRO A 132 16.30 3.31 -1.11
N ASN A 133 15.88 4.54 -0.83
CA ASN A 133 16.68 5.76 -1.01
C ASN A 133 17.75 5.99 0.10
N GLY A 134 17.98 4.98 0.94
CA GLY A 134 18.96 5.05 2.03
C GLY A 134 18.40 5.68 3.32
N GLY A 135 17.11 5.98 3.37
CA GLY A 135 16.41 6.41 4.56
C GLY A 135 15.79 5.25 5.35
N GLU A 136 15.20 5.57 6.47
CA GLU A 136 14.51 4.62 7.35
C GLU A 136 13.00 4.83 7.31
N MET A 137 12.25 3.76 7.60
CA MET A 137 10.80 3.77 7.70
C MET A 137 10.37 2.87 8.87
N LEU A 138 9.48 3.39 9.70
CA LEU A 138 8.78 2.66 10.75
C LEU A 138 7.30 2.62 10.38
N GLU A 139 6.61 1.56 10.77
CA GLU A 139 5.23 1.33 10.40
C GLU A 139 4.43 0.77 11.58
N SER A 140 3.19 1.26 11.72
CA SER A 140 2.16 0.69 12.58
C SER A 140 0.89 0.58 11.75
N SER A 141 0.34 -0.62 11.64
CA SER A 141 -0.87 -0.90 10.85
C SER A 141 -1.87 -1.72 11.65
N GLY A 142 -3.12 -1.69 11.22
CA GLY A 142 -4.19 -2.46 11.81
C GLY A 142 -5.45 -2.45 10.96
N LEU A 143 -6.45 -3.19 11.42
CA LEU A 143 -7.76 -3.26 10.81
C LEU A 143 -8.76 -2.43 11.62
N PHE A 144 -9.76 -1.89 10.93
CA PHE A 144 -10.95 -1.37 11.57
C PHE A 144 -11.89 -2.50 11.99
N GLU A 145 -12.91 -2.20 12.78
CA GLU A 145 -13.98 -3.16 13.04
C GLU A 145 -14.75 -3.45 11.74
N GLU A 146 -15.27 -4.66 11.60
CA GLU A 146 -16.02 -5.05 10.41
C GLU A 146 -17.30 -4.22 10.23
N ASN A 147 -17.62 -3.86 8.99
CA ASN A 147 -18.85 -3.16 8.58
C ASN A 147 -19.04 -1.80 9.27
N VAL A 148 -17.98 -1.05 9.50
CA VAL A 148 -18.05 0.32 10.01
C VAL A 148 -17.68 1.33 8.92
N THR A 149 -18.49 2.38 8.80
CA THR A 149 -18.23 3.52 7.90
C THR A 149 -17.55 4.69 8.61
N TYR A 150 -17.47 4.65 9.93
CA TYR A 150 -16.81 5.64 10.78
C TYR A 150 -16.16 4.94 11.96
N SER A 151 -14.89 5.19 12.21
CA SER A 151 -14.18 4.60 13.34
C SER A 151 -13.08 5.51 13.87
N SER A 152 -12.83 5.40 15.17
CA SER A 152 -11.69 6.04 15.83
C SER A 152 -10.89 4.98 16.55
N ILE A 153 -9.62 4.85 16.14
CA ILE A 153 -8.69 3.89 16.74
C ILE A 153 -7.64 4.61 17.57
N ALA A 154 -7.17 3.95 18.63
CA ALA A 154 -5.99 4.34 19.38
C ALA A 154 -4.95 3.22 19.27
N SER A 155 -3.73 3.58 18.86
CA SER A 155 -2.62 2.64 18.67
C SER A 155 -1.30 3.32 19.00
N SER A 156 -0.19 2.64 18.76
CA SER A 156 1.14 3.19 18.98
C SER A 156 2.11 2.74 17.91
N ILE A 157 3.19 3.52 17.77
CA ILE A 157 4.34 3.17 16.95
C ILE A 157 5.60 3.21 17.80
N GLU A 158 6.44 2.18 17.70
CA GLU A 158 7.72 2.13 18.39
C GLU A 158 8.80 2.80 17.55
N ILE A 159 9.52 3.74 18.16
CA ILE A 159 10.75 4.30 17.60
C ILE A 159 11.92 3.63 18.33
N PRO A 160 12.73 2.79 17.66
CA PRO A 160 13.83 2.07 18.26
C PRO A 160 14.89 2.97 18.88
N MET A 161 15.57 2.47 19.91
CA MET A 161 16.73 3.13 20.47
C MET A 161 17.80 3.39 19.40
N GLY A 162 18.30 4.62 19.36
CA GLY A 162 19.34 5.03 18.41
C GLY A 162 18.84 5.26 16.98
N SER A 163 17.53 5.39 16.76
CA SER A 163 16.98 5.78 15.45
C SER A 163 17.61 7.07 14.94
N THR A 164 17.67 7.23 13.63
CA THR A 164 18.28 8.40 12.99
C THR A 164 17.70 9.71 13.52
N GLU A 165 18.58 10.63 13.94
CA GLU A 165 18.17 11.96 14.43
C GLU A 165 17.62 12.82 13.30
N GLY A 166 16.53 13.55 13.57
CA GLY A 166 15.90 14.46 12.62
C GLY A 166 14.39 14.36 12.60
N ASN A 167 13.79 14.98 11.58
CA ASN A 167 12.34 14.99 11.41
C ASN A 167 11.90 13.76 10.62
N TRP A 168 11.10 12.93 11.26
CA TRP A 168 10.45 11.79 10.65
C TRP A 168 9.06 12.19 10.17
N ASN A 169 8.92 12.25 8.87
CA ASN A 169 7.67 12.64 8.21
C ASN A 169 6.59 11.58 8.43
N ILE A 170 5.40 12.03 8.73
CA ILE A 170 4.23 11.18 8.91
C ILE A 170 3.56 10.94 7.54
N ARG A 171 3.15 9.70 7.31
CA ARG A 171 2.28 9.29 6.21
C ARG A 171 1.18 8.40 6.75
N ILE A 172 -0.05 8.66 6.32
CA ILE A 172 -1.22 7.86 6.69
C ILE A 172 -1.81 7.26 5.42
N ILE A 173 -2.09 5.98 5.45
CA ILE A 173 -2.75 5.23 4.39
C ILE A 173 -4.01 4.63 4.99
N LEU A 174 -5.15 4.87 4.35
CA LEU A 174 -6.45 4.31 4.70
C LEU A 174 -6.95 3.52 3.51
N GLU A 175 -7.61 2.40 3.77
CA GLU A 175 -8.15 1.51 2.76
C GLU A 175 -9.56 1.10 3.18
N ASP A 176 -10.50 1.07 2.23
CA ASP A 176 -11.82 0.53 2.39
C ASP A 176 -11.89 -0.96 2.06
N ASP A 177 -13.05 -1.58 2.17
CA ASP A 177 -13.25 -3.01 1.90
C ASP A 177 -13.37 -3.35 0.40
N PHE A 178 -13.49 -2.33 -0.47
CA PHE A 178 -13.40 -2.46 -1.92
C PHE A 178 -12.02 -2.13 -2.50
N GLY A 179 -11.04 -1.79 -1.63
CA GLY A 179 -9.65 -1.58 -2.01
C GLY A 179 -9.33 -0.17 -2.51
N ALA A 180 -10.24 0.81 -2.37
CA ALA A 180 -9.87 2.19 -2.63
C ALA A 180 -9.01 2.74 -1.50
N ILE A 181 -7.98 3.51 -1.87
CA ILE A 181 -6.91 3.92 -0.97
C ILE A 181 -6.80 5.44 -0.93
N THR A 182 -6.83 5.98 0.27
CA THR A 182 -6.40 7.35 0.57
C THR A 182 -4.99 7.33 1.14
N ASN A 183 -4.07 8.07 0.50
CA ASN A 183 -2.66 8.13 0.90
C ASN A 183 -2.26 9.59 1.17
N LEU A 184 -2.16 9.93 2.46
CA LEU A 184 -1.87 11.28 2.94
C LEU A 184 -0.40 11.40 3.32
N GLY A 185 0.31 12.24 2.60
CA GLY A 185 1.70 12.61 2.91
C GLY A 185 1.78 13.84 3.83
N PRO A 186 3.01 14.29 4.16
CA PRO A 186 3.20 15.42 5.08
C PRO A 186 2.50 16.72 4.66
N ASN A 187 2.46 17.01 3.36
CA ASN A 187 1.80 18.20 2.84
C ASN A 187 0.27 18.12 2.97
N ASP A 188 -0.30 16.92 2.78
CA ASP A 188 -1.73 16.69 2.89
C ASP A 188 -2.19 16.83 4.35
N LEU A 189 -1.39 16.32 5.28
CA LEU A 189 -1.62 16.45 6.72
C LEU A 189 -1.50 17.91 7.17
N GLU A 190 -0.49 18.65 6.70
CA GLU A 190 -0.31 20.07 6.99
C GLU A 190 -1.49 20.91 6.47
N ASN A 191 -1.96 20.65 5.26
CA ASN A 191 -3.11 21.32 4.67
C ASN A 191 -4.40 21.10 5.48
N GLN A 192 -4.51 19.98 6.18
CA GLN A 192 -5.61 19.64 7.07
C GLN A 192 -5.37 20.09 8.53
N ASN A 193 -4.28 20.79 8.82
CA ASN A 193 -3.83 21.22 10.14
C ASN A 193 -3.54 20.05 11.11
N PHE A 194 -3.11 18.91 10.59
CA PHE A 194 -2.62 17.82 11.40
C PHE A 194 -1.09 17.87 11.53
N GLN A 195 -0.58 17.25 12.59
CA GLN A 195 0.86 17.07 12.76
C GLN A 195 1.41 16.20 11.64
N ASN A 196 2.49 16.62 10.99
CA ASN A 196 3.04 16.01 9.79
C ASN A 196 4.47 15.45 9.96
N TYR A 197 5.07 15.60 11.15
CA TYR A 197 6.34 14.98 11.50
C TYR A 197 6.49 14.76 13.01
N ILE A 198 7.44 13.89 13.39
CA ILE A 198 7.97 13.73 14.75
C ILE A 198 9.47 14.04 14.68
N HIS A 199 9.96 14.82 15.64
CA HIS A 199 11.40 15.08 15.77
C HIS A 199 12.04 14.05 16.69
N VAL A 200 12.99 13.26 16.17
CA VAL A 200 13.79 12.33 16.95
C VAL A 200 15.14 13.00 17.30
N ASN A 201 15.51 12.97 18.56
CA ASN A 201 16.84 13.35 19.00
C ASN A 201 17.53 12.21 19.77
N ASN A 202 18.86 12.21 19.77
CA ASN A 202 19.71 11.23 20.46
C ASN A 202 20.63 11.90 21.47
N THR A 203 20.28 13.07 21.94
CA THR A 203 21.11 13.79 22.89
C THR A 203 21.05 13.11 24.25
N ILE A 204 22.18 12.65 24.77
CA ILE A 204 22.30 12.15 26.13
C ILE A 204 22.19 13.32 27.07
N LEU A 205 21.04 13.51 27.69
CA LEU A 205 20.82 14.52 28.72
C LEU A 205 21.66 14.17 29.94
N GLY A 206 22.76 14.87 30.15
CA GLY A 206 23.54 14.75 31.40
C GLY A 206 25.06 14.72 31.31
N LEU A 207 25.65 14.77 30.13
CA LEU A 207 27.07 15.04 29.99
C LEU A 207 27.27 16.46 29.46
N ASN A 208 27.00 17.45 30.29
CA ASN A 208 27.67 18.74 30.12
C ASN A 208 29.16 18.47 30.22
N ASN A 209 29.82 18.54 29.06
CA ASN A 209 31.27 18.43 28.94
C ASN A 209 31.97 19.68 29.50
N GLU A 210 31.50 20.16 30.65
CA GLU A 210 32.17 21.20 31.43
C GLU A 210 32.72 20.59 32.72
N ASN A 211 34.03 20.30 32.65
CA ASN A 211 34.87 20.03 33.81
C ASN A 211 34.60 18.74 34.62
N VAL A 212 34.87 17.58 34.06
CA VAL A 212 35.42 16.50 34.87
C VAL A 212 36.91 16.82 35.04
N PRO A 213 37.38 17.23 36.23
CA PRO A 213 38.81 17.39 36.46
C PRO A 213 39.47 16.01 36.30
N ILE A 214 40.47 15.93 35.42
CA ILE A 214 41.33 14.73 35.24
C ILE A 214 42.17 14.55 36.52
N GLN A 215 41.56 14.31 37.64
CA GLN A 215 42.27 14.11 38.90
C GLN A 215 41.94 12.78 39.64
N TYR A 216 41.21 11.85 39.07
CA TYR A 216 40.89 10.58 39.71
C TYR A 216 41.54 9.34 39.11
N LEU A 217 42.51 9.48 38.22
CA LEU A 217 43.20 8.33 37.58
C LEU A 217 44.64 8.08 38.03
N LEU A 218 45.11 8.60 39.16
CA LEU A 218 46.50 8.41 39.62
C LEU A 218 46.63 7.94 41.10
N HIS A 219 45.74 7.15 41.62
CA HIS A 219 45.98 6.49 42.92
C HIS A 219 45.31 5.11 43.00
N GLN A 220 45.84 4.15 42.24
CA GLN A 220 45.81 2.75 42.66
C GLN A 220 46.94 1.99 41.96
N ASN A 221 48.13 2.19 42.42
CA ASN A 221 49.25 1.23 42.35
C ASN A 221 50.16 1.49 43.54
N TYR A 222 49.85 0.78 44.62
CA TYR A 222 50.83 0.26 45.59
C TYR A 222 50.20 -0.91 46.31
#